data_e3fb690e8d7356c9369227857da405aa
#
_entry.id   e3fb690e8d7356c9369227857da405aa
#
_cell.length_a   1.000
_cell.length_b   1.000
_cell.length_c   1.000
_cell.angle_alpha   90.00
_cell.angle_beta   90.00
_cell.angle_gamma   90.00
#
_symmetry.space_group_name_H-M   'P 1'
#
loop_
_entity.id
_entity.type
_entity.pdbx_description
1 polymer ?
#
loop_
_entity_poly.entity_id
_entity_poly.type
_entity_poly.pdbx_seq_one_letter_code
_entity_poly.pdbx_strand_id
1 'polypeptide(L)'
;MVDITLRPIDESNFIDCFNLQLGDGQDKFVSHPIRSLAQAYVYRDQCQPFGVYVGDTLAGYVMVIYDYDEETYNIWHMMIDKAYQGRGYGKAAMQRVLSYIASKPFGNSNHVSLTCAPDNKAAYGLYKRLGFNESGRSDEDEVELELYLK
;
A
#
# COMPACT_ATOMS: atom_id res chain seq x y z
N MET A 1 10.35 -14.28 13.20
CA MET A 1 9.36 -14.19 12.11
C MET A 1 8.35 -13.10 12.44
N VAL A 2 8.07 -12.25 11.48
CA VAL A 2 7.12 -11.14 11.68
C VAL A 2 5.70 -11.64 11.42
N ASP A 3 4.81 -11.45 12.39
CA ASP A 3 3.40 -11.82 12.27
C ASP A 3 2.59 -10.61 11.80
N ILE A 4 2.52 -10.45 10.47
CA ILE A 4 1.77 -9.36 9.84
C ILE A 4 0.49 -9.90 9.25
N THR A 5 -0.64 -9.24 9.56
CA THR A 5 -1.92 -9.52 8.92
C THR A 5 -2.52 -8.23 8.37
N LEU A 6 -3.33 -8.37 7.34
CA LEU A 6 -4.14 -7.27 6.81
C LEU A 6 -5.58 -7.47 7.27
N ARG A 7 -6.16 -6.43 7.83
CA ARG A 7 -7.56 -6.45 8.27
C ARG A 7 -8.33 -5.32 7.62
N PRO A 8 -9.54 -5.58 7.11
CA PRO A 8 -10.36 -4.50 6.55
C PRO A 8 -10.60 -3.40 7.57
N ILE A 9 -10.80 -2.19 7.09
CA ILE A 9 -11.13 -1.05 7.93
C ILE A 9 -12.64 -1.03 8.14
N ASP A 10 -13.06 -0.95 9.40
CA ASP A 10 -14.46 -0.94 9.78
C ASP A 10 -14.67 -0.04 11.00
N GLU A 11 -15.85 -0.15 11.60
CA GLU A 11 -16.22 0.65 12.78
C GLU A 11 -15.26 0.44 13.95
N SER A 12 -14.67 -0.76 14.07
CA SER A 12 -13.84 -1.11 15.22
C SER A 12 -12.43 -0.50 15.14
N ASN A 13 -11.95 -0.11 13.95
CA ASN A 13 -10.55 0.30 13.80
C ASN A 13 -10.32 1.59 13.00
N PHE A 14 -11.36 2.21 12.43
CA PHE A 14 -11.12 3.38 11.57
C PHE A 14 -10.56 4.57 12.35
N ILE A 15 -10.93 4.73 13.63
CA ILE A 15 -10.38 5.80 14.45
C ILE A 15 -8.89 5.57 14.70
N ASP A 16 -8.48 4.33 14.94
CA ASP A 16 -7.06 4.02 15.11
C ASP A 16 -6.25 4.36 13.86
N CYS A 17 -6.85 4.20 12.67
CA CYS A 17 -6.21 4.61 11.42
C CYS A 17 -5.96 6.12 11.37
N PHE A 18 -6.86 6.92 11.91
CA PHE A 18 -6.68 8.37 11.95
C PHE A 18 -5.50 8.79 12.82
N ASN A 19 -5.14 7.97 13.79
CA ASN A 19 -4.06 8.26 14.72
C ASN A 19 -2.70 7.73 14.25
N LEU A 20 -2.62 7.05 13.12
CA LEU A 20 -1.36 6.64 12.54
C LEU A 20 -0.54 7.87 12.16
N GLN A 21 0.76 7.82 12.41
CA GLN A 21 1.66 8.95 12.19
C GLN A 21 2.75 8.59 11.20
N LEU A 22 2.96 9.47 10.23
CA LEU A 22 4.06 9.36 9.29
C LEU A 22 5.37 9.76 9.98
N GLY A 23 6.48 9.19 9.52
CA GLY A 23 7.79 9.63 9.97
C GLY A 23 8.10 11.04 9.48
N ASP A 24 9.12 11.66 10.04
CA ASP A 24 9.51 13.03 9.71
C ASP A 24 9.74 13.18 8.19
N GLY A 25 9.04 14.12 7.57
CA GLY A 25 9.17 14.40 6.15
C GLY A 25 8.45 13.42 5.22
N GLN A 26 7.84 12.36 5.74
CA GLN A 26 7.15 11.36 4.91
C GLN A 26 5.79 11.84 4.40
N ASP A 27 5.20 12.84 5.03
CA ASP A 27 3.91 13.40 4.62
C ASP A 27 3.93 13.97 3.20
N LYS A 28 5.12 14.30 2.69
CA LYS A 28 5.28 14.75 1.29
C LYS A 28 5.23 13.59 0.29
N PHE A 29 5.36 12.33 0.75
CA PHE A 29 5.37 11.15 -0.12
C PHE A 29 4.07 10.36 -0.09
N VAL A 30 3.34 10.39 1.04
CA VAL A 30 2.18 9.52 1.25
C VAL A 30 1.02 10.34 1.81
N SER A 31 -0.19 10.09 1.30
CA SER A 31 -1.39 10.69 1.84
C SER A 31 -1.75 10.05 3.18
N HIS A 32 -2.29 10.86 4.10
CA HIS A 32 -2.77 10.35 5.38
C HIS A 32 -3.94 9.38 5.17
N PRO A 33 -4.10 8.35 6.02
CA PRO A 33 -5.21 7.39 5.90
C PRO A 33 -6.61 8.01 5.84
N ILE A 34 -6.83 9.16 6.47
CA ILE A 34 -8.13 9.86 6.39
C ILE A 34 -8.50 10.16 4.94
N ARG A 35 -7.55 10.71 4.17
CA ARG A 35 -7.78 11.03 2.76
C ARG A 35 -8.00 9.74 1.95
N SER A 36 -7.22 8.73 2.24
CA SER A 36 -7.32 7.44 1.55
C SER A 36 -8.68 6.79 1.79
N LEU A 37 -9.19 6.83 3.03
CA LEU A 37 -10.50 6.27 3.35
C LEU A 37 -11.63 7.04 2.65
N ALA A 38 -11.50 8.35 2.50
CA ALA A 38 -12.47 9.14 1.73
C ALA A 38 -12.47 8.73 0.25
N GLN A 39 -11.30 8.50 -0.32
CA GLN A 39 -11.19 8.00 -1.69
C GLN A 39 -11.76 6.58 -1.81
N ALA A 40 -11.55 5.74 -0.82
CA ALA A 40 -12.10 4.38 -0.80
C ALA A 40 -13.62 4.38 -0.84
N TYR A 41 -14.26 5.34 -0.21
CA TYR A 41 -15.71 5.47 -0.29
C TYR A 41 -16.18 5.73 -1.73
N VAL A 42 -15.46 6.61 -2.46
CA VAL A 42 -15.81 6.95 -3.85
C VAL A 42 -15.60 5.76 -4.79
N TYR A 43 -14.54 5.00 -4.59
CA TYR A 43 -14.16 3.88 -5.46
C TYR A 43 -14.44 2.51 -4.81
N ARG A 44 -15.45 2.44 -3.94
CA ARG A 44 -15.69 1.26 -3.08
C ARG A 44 -15.92 -0.05 -3.83
N ASP A 45 -16.34 0.02 -5.10
CA ASP A 45 -16.59 -1.18 -5.90
C ASP A 45 -15.31 -1.77 -6.51
N GLN A 46 -14.18 -1.08 -6.36
CA GLN A 46 -12.91 -1.48 -6.99
C GLN A 46 -11.71 -1.34 -6.06
N CYS A 47 -11.92 -1.09 -4.78
CA CYS A 47 -10.81 -0.94 -3.86
C CYS A 47 -11.08 -1.60 -2.51
N GLN A 48 -9.98 -1.88 -1.80
CA GLN A 48 -10.03 -2.41 -0.44
C GLN A 48 -8.94 -1.76 0.40
N PRO A 49 -9.32 -0.90 1.35
CA PRO A 49 -8.36 -0.39 2.34
C PRO A 49 -8.14 -1.44 3.44
N PHE A 50 -6.90 -1.50 3.92
CA PHE A 50 -6.51 -2.43 4.98
C PHE A 50 -5.72 -1.73 6.07
N GLY A 51 -5.98 -2.12 7.31
CA GLY A 51 -5.03 -1.89 8.40
C GLY A 51 -3.96 -2.95 8.38
N VAL A 52 -2.73 -2.56 8.60
CA VAL A 52 -1.59 -3.47 8.72
C VAL A 52 -1.39 -3.75 10.21
N TYR A 53 -1.52 -4.99 10.62
CA TYR A 53 -1.46 -5.39 12.03
C TYR A 53 -0.22 -6.21 12.33
N VAL A 54 0.41 -5.88 13.46
CA VAL A 54 1.44 -6.71 14.07
C VAL A 54 0.77 -7.36 15.29
N GLY A 55 0.44 -8.65 15.19
CA GLY A 55 -0.44 -9.27 16.17
C GLY A 55 -1.79 -8.56 16.18
N ASP A 56 -2.21 -8.01 17.32
CA ASP A 56 -3.46 -7.27 17.44
C ASP A 56 -3.27 -5.75 17.42
N THR A 57 -2.06 -5.28 17.11
CA THR A 57 -1.73 -3.85 17.11
C THR A 57 -1.74 -3.30 15.70
N LEU A 58 -2.52 -2.23 15.47
CA LEU A 58 -2.51 -1.53 14.20
C LEU A 58 -1.20 -0.76 14.05
N ALA A 59 -0.41 -1.12 13.04
CA ALA A 59 0.92 -0.54 12.82
C ALA A 59 1.03 0.20 11.49
N GLY A 60 0.05 0.12 10.61
CA GLY A 60 0.15 0.77 9.31
C GLY A 60 -1.15 0.69 8.52
N TYR A 61 -1.06 1.13 7.28
CA TYR A 61 -2.21 1.23 6.39
C TYR A 61 -1.78 1.00 4.94
N VAL A 62 -2.66 0.41 4.15
CA VAL A 62 -2.44 0.28 2.71
C VAL A 62 -3.81 0.15 2.02
N MET A 63 -3.91 0.65 0.78
CA MET A 63 -5.11 0.45 -0.01
C MET A 63 -4.76 -0.22 -1.34
N VAL A 64 -5.55 -1.21 -1.72
CA VAL A 64 -5.48 -1.83 -3.04
C VAL A 64 -6.65 -1.32 -3.86
N ILE A 65 -6.40 -0.88 -5.08
CA ILE A 65 -7.46 -0.47 -6.01
C ILE A 65 -7.21 -1.11 -7.37
N TYR A 66 -8.29 -1.54 -8.02
CA TYR A 66 -8.21 -2.14 -9.35
C TYR A 66 -8.71 -1.16 -10.40
N ASP A 67 -7.87 -0.90 -11.40
CA ASP A 67 -8.23 -0.07 -12.55
C ASP A 67 -8.80 -0.97 -13.63
N TYR A 68 -10.11 -0.87 -13.85
CA TYR A 68 -10.81 -1.71 -14.83
C TYR A 68 -10.46 -1.33 -16.28
N ASP A 69 -10.05 -0.10 -16.53
CA ASP A 69 -9.68 0.35 -17.86
C ASP A 69 -8.29 -0.16 -18.26
N GLU A 70 -7.34 -0.08 -17.34
CA GLU A 70 -5.96 -0.53 -17.57
C GLU A 70 -5.76 -2.00 -17.21
N GLU A 71 -6.72 -2.62 -16.57
CA GLU A 71 -6.64 -4.00 -16.06
C GLU A 71 -5.42 -4.20 -15.17
N THR A 72 -5.27 -3.31 -14.19
CA THR A 72 -4.10 -3.25 -13.33
C THR A 72 -4.51 -3.07 -11.87
N TYR A 73 -3.89 -3.84 -10.99
CA TYR A 73 -4.00 -3.60 -9.55
C TYR A 73 -2.99 -2.51 -9.16
N ASN A 74 -3.47 -1.51 -8.43
CA ASN A 74 -2.63 -0.43 -7.94
C ASN A 74 -2.57 -0.48 -6.42
N ILE A 75 -1.40 -0.22 -5.86
CA ILE A 75 -1.20 -0.14 -4.42
C ILE A 75 -1.05 1.33 -4.06
N TRP A 76 -1.96 1.82 -3.22
CA TRP A 76 -2.02 3.23 -2.83
C TRP A 76 -1.76 3.39 -1.34
N HIS A 77 -1.07 4.46 -1.00
CA HIS A 77 -0.98 5.00 0.36
C HIS A 77 -0.39 4.02 1.38
N MET A 78 0.53 3.17 0.95
CA MET A 78 1.23 2.27 1.86
C MET A 78 2.04 3.06 2.88
N MET A 79 1.79 2.84 4.17
CA MET A 79 2.56 3.48 5.23
C MET A 79 2.65 2.57 6.45
N ILE A 80 3.75 2.70 7.18
CA ILE A 80 3.92 2.11 8.50
C ILE A 80 4.07 3.27 9.49
N ASP A 81 3.36 3.19 10.61
CA ASP A 81 3.43 4.19 11.66
C ASP A 81 4.88 4.39 12.10
N LYS A 82 5.27 5.64 12.37
CA LYS A 82 6.65 5.98 12.70
C LYS A 82 7.21 5.18 13.90
N ALA A 83 6.34 4.77 14.81
CA ALA A 83 6.76 3.99 15.98
C ALA A 83 7.16 2.55 15.62
N TYR A 84 6.79 2.08 14.44
CA TYR A 84 7.01 0.70 14.01
C TYR A 84 7.93 0.58 12.80
N GLN A 85 8.48 1.66 12.32
CA GLN A 85 9.38 1.65 11.16
C GLN A 85 10.74 1.04 11.51
N GLY A 86 11.44 0.55 10.47
CA GLY A 86 12.77 -0.02 10.63
C GLY A 86 12.81 -1.44 11.19
N ARG A 87 11.67 -2.15 11.17
CA ARG A 87 11.55 -3.50 11.74
C ARG A 87 11.19 -4.58 10.71
N GLY A 88 11.17 -4.22 9.42
CA GLY A 88 10.80 -5.16 8.34
C GLY A 88 9.31 -5.32 8.14
N TYR A 89 8.47 -4.54 8.80
CA TYR A 89 7.02 -4.68 8.69
C TYR A 89 6.50 -4.24 7.31
N GLY A 90 7.13 -3.24 6.70
CA GLY A 90 6.75 -2.80 5.36
C GLY A 90 6.88 -3.90 4.32
N LYS A 91 7.99 -4.62 4.36
CA LYS A 91 8.22 -5.75 3.45
C LYS A 91 7.20 -6.86 3.69
N ALA A 92 6.98 -7.22 4.94
CA ALA A 92 6.03 -8.28 5.29
C ALA A 92 4.61 -7.89 4.89
N ALA A 93 4.23 -6.62 5.10
CA ALA A 93 2.92 -6.12 4.69
C ALA A 93 2.74 -6.20 3.19
N MET A 94 3.76 -5.78 2.42
CA MET A 94 3.70 -5.83 0.96
C MET A 94 3.57 -7.26 0.45
N GLN A 95 4.23 -8.23 1.09
CA GLN A 95 4.07 -9.64 0.73
C GLN A 95 2.63 -10.10 0.93
N ARG A 96 1.97 -9.66 2.00
CA ARG A 96 0.55 -9.95 2.25
C ARG A 96 -0.34 -9.28 1.20
N VAL A 97 -0.02 -8.04 0.83
CA VAL A 97 -0.76 -7.32 -0.22
C VAL A 97 -0.68 -8.07 -1.55
N LEU A 98 0.50 -8.52 -1.93
CA LEU A 98 0.69 -9.25 -3.18
C LEU A 98 -0.05 -10.59 -3.16
N SER A 99 -0.10 -11.27 -2.01
CA SER A 99 -0.90 -12.49 -1.85
C SER A 99 -2.38 -12.22 -2.01
N TYR A 100 -2.87 -11.12 -1.45
CA TYR A 100 -4.25 -10.69 -1.62
C TYR A 100 -4.58 -10.44 -3.08
N ILE A 101 -3.73 -9.70 -3.79
CA ILE A 101 -3.92 -9.42 -5.22
C ILE A 101 -3.89 -10.72 -6.03
N ALA A 102 -3.04 -11.66 -5.68
CA ALA A 102 -2.96 -12.96 -6.36
C ALA A 102 -4.27 -13.74 -6.27
N SER A 103 -5.10 -13.47 -5.26
CA SER A 103 -6.43 -14.09 -5.14
C SER A 103 -7.46 -13.49 -6.12
N LYS A 104 -7.10 -12.46 -6.87
CA LYS A 104 -7.94 -11.80 -7.87
C LYS A 104 -9.27 -11.27 -7.28
N PRO A 105 -9.19 -10.38 -6.28
CA PRO A 105 -10.42 -9.93 -5.59
C PRO A 105 -11.33 -9.08 -6.48
N PHE A 106 -10.81 -8.46 -7.53
CA PHE A 106 -11.60 -7.63 -8.44
C PHE A 106 -11.51 -8.11 -9.87
N GLY A 107 -10.37 -7.91 -10.53
CA GLY A 107 -10.18 -8.31 -11.92
C GLY A 107 -9.13 -9.39 -12.07
N ASN A 108 -9.21 -10.14 -13.16
CA ASN A 108 -8.31 -11.26 -13.44
C ASN A 108 -7.03 -10.75 -14.12
N SER A 109 -6.20 -10.04 -13.37
CA SER A 109 -4.94 -9.51 -13.87
C SER A 109 -3.79 -9.89 -12.96
N ASN A 110 -2.63 -10.12 -13.55
CA ASN A 110 -1.38 -10.35 -12.81
C ASN A 110 -0.51 -9.09 -12.75
N HIS A 111 -0.98 -7.99 -13.33
CA HIS A 111 -0.24 -6.74 -13.37
C HIS A 111 -0.51 -5.91 -12.12
N VAL A 112 0.56 -5.53 -11.44
CA VAL A 112 0.51 -4.71 -10.22
C VAL A 112 1.39 -3.50 -10.45
N SER A 113 0.89 -2.31 -10.12
CA SER A 113 1.67 -1.09 -10.23
C SER A 113 1.51 -0.22 -8.99
N LEU A 114 2.47 0.67 -8.82
CA LEU A 114 2.44 1.71 -7.78
C LEU A 114 3.30 2.85 -8.26
N THR A 115 3.14 4.02 -7.64
CA THR A 115 4.01 5.16 -7.91
C THR A 115 4.88 5.44 -6.69
N CYS A 116 6.07 5.94 -6.93
CA CYS A 116 7.03 6.22 -5.88
C CYS A 116 7.94 7.37 -6.30
N ALA A 117 8.17 8.30 -5.38
CA ALA A 117 9.15 9.34 -5.60
C ALA A 117 10.55 8.70 -5.50
N PRO A 118 11.43 8.91 -6.49
CA PRO A 118 12.79 8.36 -6.40
C PRO A 118 13.56 8.84 -5.16
N ASP A 119 13.21 10.03 -4.66
CA ASP A 119 13.81 10.59 -3.44
C ASP A 119 13.41 9.82 -2.18
N ASN A 120 12.31 9.08 -2.22
CA ASN A 120 11.91 8.21 -1.12
C ASN A 120 12.68 6.89 -1.23
N LYS A 121 13.95 6.95 -0.88
CA LYS A 121 14.89 5.84 -1.12
C LYS A 121 14.53 4.57 -0.37
N ALA A 122 13.98 4.70 0.83
CA ALA A 122 13.57 3.55 1.62
C ALA A 122 12.46 2.76 0.92
N ALA A 123 11.41 3.45 0.47
CA ALA A 123 10.30 2.82 -0.24
C ALA A 123 10.75 2.29 -1.61
N TYR A 124 11.48 3.09 -2.37
CA TYR A 124 11.96 2.69 -3.69
C TYR A 124 12.80 1.41 -3.59
N GLY A 125 13.74 1.37 -2.66
CA GLY A 125 14.57 0.19 -2.43
C GLY A 125 13.77 -1.03 -2.02
N LEU A 126 12.75 -0.85 -1.16
CA LEU A 126 11.87 -1.92 -0.75
C LEU A 126 11.14 -2.54 -1.95
N TYR A 127 10.56 -1.70 -2.80
CA TYR A 127 9.82 -2.19 -3.96
C TYR A 127 10.74 -2.89 -4.96
N LYS A 128 11.94 -2.36 -5.18
CA LYS A 128 12.92 -3.02 -6.05
C LYS A 128 13.29 -4.42 -5.52
N ARG A 129 13.48 -4.54 -4.21
CA ARG A 129 13.80 -5.85 -3.60
C ARG A 129 12.64 -6.85 -3.72
N LEU A 130 11.41 -6.36 -3.83
CA LEU A 130 10.23 -7.20 -4.02
C LEU A 130 10.04 -7.62 -5.49
N GLY A 131 10.83 -7.09 -6.39
CA GLY A 131 10.77 -7.44 -7.81
C GLY A 131 10.12 -6.41 -8.71
N PHE A 132 9.71 -5.27 -8.17
CA PHE A 132 9.16 -4.19 -8.98
C PHE A 132 10.26 -3.53 -9.80
N ASN A 133 9.91 -3.12 -11.02
CA ASN A 133 10.82 -2.40 -11.93
C ASN A 133 10.09 -1.20 -12.50
N GLU A 134 10.84 -0.18 -12.91
CA GLU A 134 10.25 0.99 -13.54
C GLU A 134 9.59 0.60 -14.86
N SER A 135 8.35 1.04 -15.06
CA SER A 135 7.60 0.75 -16.28
C SER A 135 7.96 1.67 -17.45
N GLY A 136 8.65 2.75 -17.15
CA GLY A 136 8.90 3.81 -18.13
C GLY A 136 7.92 4.96 -18.06
N ARG A 137 6.85 4.82 -17.30
CA ARG A 137 5.90 5.91 -17.06
C ARG A 137 6.35 6.73 -15.86
N SER A 138 6.18 8.02 -15.95
CA SER A 138 6.48 8.92 -14.82
C SER A 138 5.51 10.10 -14.88
N ASP A 139 5.30 10.71 -13.71
CA ASP A 139 4.44 11.87 -13.56
C ASP A 139 5.11 12.80 -12.55
N GLU A 140 5.43 14.02 -12.97
CA GLU A 140 6.10 15.02 -12.14
C GLU A 140 7.27 14.44 -11.35
N ASP A 141 7.07 14.23 -10.06
CA ASP A 141 8.11 13.79 -9.14
C ASP A 141 8.06 12.30 -8.81
N GLU A 142 7.20 11.56 -9.47
CA GLU A 142 7.04 10.13 -9.20
C GLU A 142 7.28 9.27 -10.44
N VAL A 143 7.80 8.06 -10.22
CA VAL A 143 7.94 7.06 -11.27
C VAL A 143 6.98 5.90 -10.97
N GLU A 144 6.49 5.28 -12.03
CA GLU A 144 5.66 4.08 -11.88
C GLU A 144 6.56 2.85 -11.81
N LEU A 145 6.33 2.04 -10.80
CA LEU A 145 6.95 0.72 -10.65
C LEU A 145 5.90 -0.35 -10.89
N GLU A 146 6.29 -1.42 -11.55
CA GLU A 146 5.36 -2.49 -11.88
C GLU A 146 5.95 -3.86 -11.59
N LEU A 147 5.04 -4.82 -11.37
CA LEU A 147 5.38 -6.22 -11.13
C LEU A 147 4.31 -7.08 -11.79
N TYR A 148 4.73 -8.14 -12.46
CA TYR A 148 3.81 -9.15 -12.98
C TYR A 148 3.88 -10.38 -12.09
N LEU A 149 2.74 -10.75 -11.49
CA LEU A 149 2.63 -11.94 -10.65
C LEU A 149 2.66 -13.18 -11.52
N LYS A 150 3.21 -14.25 -10.98
CA LYS A 150 3.30 -15.54 -11.69
C LYS A 150 2.04 -16.37 -11.55
#